data_c6f13f72397eac44a3dbbb5b33d10cf3
#
_entry.id   c6f13f72397eac44a3dbbb5b33d10cf3
#
_cell.length_a   1.000
_cell.length_b   1.000
_cell.length_c   1.000
_cell.angle_alpha   90.00
_cell.angle_beta   90.00
_cell.angle_gamma   90.00
#
_symmetry.space_group_name_H-M   'P 1'
#
loop_
_entity.id
_entity.type
_entity.pdbx_description
1 polymer ?
#
loop_
_entity_poly.entity_id
_entity_poly.type
_entity_poly.pdbx_seq_one_letter_code
_entity_poly.pdbx_strand_id
1 'polypeptide(L)'
;MRYEYFKIIDPAFVQSLLDGNLYMNSLNYFRTLEESAQKEGNKAQKDPMEGACGTISKNRLRQVGFHFSEDLLEVMGNHVPLLSENYGYNNLFCLYRLQIDEDAKTIQQPSRQLVNFNDKDNAQKVVIRFRDSEEFLRRLETALQTALTGQALEYAIYGGVTYENAWTSADGPGTRSAFHKDASYAYQEEWRLCILRREWVDEAVSFPVGDLKELCEVISLEQFINHLDQIYPGYTLVEHMKSHSLETYRMFGKINATSRLMYAYMPQMVQKPTRSDEAETDWHYTQFLNLSDRQQEIDPYLEERLWHYKDLDHMELLAQYRLSQERWVEATDAFAYILQSAPEKIKEDPSRFFFHLHTILLQHQEAADAAKFLEIAASRYELPEELEIIMRSDCLMALGFYDRVVELFKELQQESPDPILEYDLAVSTFHLLRFEEAAEHLQAYTQYFSQSHTATHKADDLRKLIECFRTHTPLEEILREHPFIGLTWTKQTEDALRKAQASDKGLYLGIDALYQIEIAQKWDLVADIPFITVIPLTITRLMELYKDTGAVVFYRVIERLAAMKNVIIQSPDLKLYLAMDIKYPELPPHYKMEQALMAQEGTYIF
;
A
#
# COMPACT_ATOMS: atom_id res chain seq x y z
N MET A 1 -1.27 -13.44 41.95
CA MET A 1 -0.84 -12.12 41.45
C MET A 1 -2.04 -11.20 41.27
N ARG A 2 -1.98 -9.93 41.66
CA ARG A 2 -2.99 -8.91 41.42
C ARG A 2 -2.33 -7.61 40.95
N TYR A 3 -3.13 -6.69 40.42
CA TYR A 3 -2.70 -5.37 40.03
C TYR A 3 -3.39 -4.31 40.86
N GLU A 4 -2.65 -3.26 41.22
CA GLU A 4 -3.21 -2.01 41.72
C GLU A 4 -2.96 -0.89 40.74
N TYR A 5 -3.87 0.08 40.69
CA TYR A 5 -3.82 1.16 39.74
C TYR A 5 -3.52 2.49 40.42
N PHE A 6 -2.71 3.30 39.74
CA PHE A 6 -2.27 4.60 40.22
C PHE A 6 -2.37 5.63 39.09
N LYS A 7 -2.81 6.83 39.41
CA LYS A 7 -2.82 7.97 38.47
C LYS A 7 -1.80 9.00 38.87
N ILE A 8 -0.77 9.18 38.04
CA ILE A 8 0.17 10.32 38.18
C ILE A 8 -0.51 11.53 37.54
N ILE A 9 -0.74 12.60 38.32
CA ILE A 9 -1.60 13.71 37.92
C ILE A 9 -1.08 15.04 38.47
N ASP A 10 -1.43 16.13 37.77
CA ASP A 10 -1.23 17.48 38.30
C ASP A 10 -2.17 17.72 39.50
N PRO A 11 -1.68 18.34 40.60
CA PRO A 11 -2.51 18.67 41.77
C PRO A 11 -3.81 19.43 41.44
N ALA A 12 -3.79 20.27 40.40
CA ALA A 12 -4.94 21.04 39.96
C ALA A 12 -6.14 20.16 39.51
N PHE A 13 -5.87 18.92 39.04
CA PHE A 13 -6.91 18.02 38.53
C PHE A 13 -7.32 16.92 39.52
N VAL A 14 -6.71 16.87 40.70
CA VAL A 14 -6.99 15.85 41.73
C VAL A 14 -8.47 15.83 42.09
N GLN A 15 -9.05 17.00 42.40
CA GLN A 15 -10.42 17.09 42.84
C GLN A 15 -11.40 16.59 41.77
N SER A 16 -11.15 16.94 40.50
CA SER A 16 -11.97 16.48 39.38
C SER A 16 -11.99 14.94 39.26
N LEU A 17 -10.82 14.32 39.44
CA LEU A 17 -10.73 12.85 39.41
C LEU A 17 -11.41 12.22 40.61
N LEU A 18 -11.25 12.79 41.82
CA LEU A 18 -11.92 12.32 43.01
C LEU A 18 -13.47 12.43 42.93
N ASP A 19 -13.97 13.47 42.25
CA ASP A 19 -15.39 13.63 41.94
C ASP A 19 -15.86 12.66 40.82
N GLY A 20 -14.98 11.79 40.34
CA GLY A 20 -15.30 10.71 39.40
C GLY A 20 -15.23 11.10 37.91
N ASN A 21 -14.57 12.19 37.59
CA ASN A 21 -14.40 12.63 36.21
C ASN A 21 -13.07 12.15 35.64
N LEU A 22 -13.10 11.15 34.75
CA LEU A 22 -11.92 10.67 34.04
C LEU A 22 -11.66 11.59 32.84
N TYR A 23 -10.69 12.49 32.98
CA TYR A 23 -10.30 13.37 31.88
C TYR A 23 -9.43 12.63 30.87
N MET A 24 -9.85 12.62 29.59
CA MET A 24 -9.26 11.85 28.52
C MET A 24 -8.98 12.74 27.32
N ASN A 25 -7.74 12.79 26.88
CA ASN A 25 -7.38 13.44 25.62
C ASN A 25 -7.52 12.44 24.45
N SER A 26 -7.66 12.98 23.22
CA SER A 26 -7.64 12.18 22.01
C SER A 26 -6.24 11.66 21.70
N LEU A 27 -6.13 10.61 20.89
CA LEU A 27 -4.83 10.16 20.36
C LEU A 27 -4.18 11.23 19.49
N ASN A 28 -4.95 12.00 18.73
CA ASN A 28 -4.42 13.14 17.97
C ASN A 28 -3.76 14.17 18.86
N TYR A 29 -4.33 14.47 20.03
CA TYR A 29 -3.69 15.36 21.00
C TYR A 29 -2.29 14.91 21.37
N PHE A 30 -2.09 13.62 21.66
CA PHE A 30 -0.77 13.08 22.02
C PHE A 30 0.22 13.12 20.85
N ARG A 31 -0.25 12.97 19.60
CA ARG A 31 0.54 13.09 18.38
C ARG A 31 1.01 14.54 18.16
N THR A 32 0.13 15.52 18.34
CA THR A 32 0.43 16.95 18.11
C THR A 32 1.23 17.59 19.24
N LEU A 33 1.31 16.96 20.43
CA LEU A 33 2.19 17.42 21.51
C LEU A 33 3.66 17.54 21.06
N GLU A 34 4.08 16.81 20.06
CA GLU A 34 5.42 16.89 19.50
C GLU A 34 5.66 18.16 18.68
N GLU A 35 4.69 18.58 17.88
CA GLU A 35 4.81 19.77 17.02
C GLU A 35 4.90 21.06 17.85
N SER A 36 4.19 21.12 18.97
CA SER A 36 4.20 22.27 19.87
C SER A 36 5.39 22.30 20.83
N ALA A 37 6.12 21.20 20.98
CA ALA A 37 7.13 20.98 22.02
C ALA A 37 8.58 21.23 21.59
N GLN A 38 8.81 22.01 20.53
CA GLN A 38 10.09 22.73 20.37
C GLN A 38 10.38 23.68 21.57
N LYS A 39 9.39 23.92 22.43
CA LYS A 39 9.54 24.50 23.74
C LYS A 39 9.62 23.36 24.75
N GLU A 40 10.78 23.12 25.30
CA GLU A 40 11.21 22.24 26.38
C GLU A 40 10.12 21.74 27.35
N GLY A 41 9.25 20.85 26.91
CA GLY A 41 8.17 20.25 27.70
C GLY A 41 8.33 18.72 27.83
N ASN A 42 7.60 18.19 28.74
CA ASN A 42 7.56 16.85 29.32
C ASN A 42 7.89 15.68 28.38
N LYS A 43 9.12 15.18 28.38
CA LYS A 43 9.59 14.04 27.56
C LYS A 43 8.86 12.73 27.84
N ALA A 44 8.23 12.60 29.01
CA ALA A 44 7.55 11.36 29.43
C ALA A 44 6.21 11.15 28.72
N GLN A 45 5.60 12.21 28.15
CA GLN A 45 4.30 12.15 27.47
C GLN A 45 4.42 12.12 25.94
N LYS A 46 5.64 12.25 25.41
CA LYS A 46 5.89 12.29 23.97
C LYS A 46 6.18 10.91 23.43
N ASP A 47 5.28 10.36 22.65
CA ASP A 47 5.55 9.18 21.83
C ASP A 47 5.11 9.50 20.39
N PRO A 48 6.05 9.77 19.46
CA PRO A 48 5.73 10.07 18.06
C PRO A 48 5.03 8.91 17.36
N MET A 49 5.07 7.73 17.97
CA MET A 49 4.44 6.52 17.48
C MET A 49 3.12 6.22 18.19
N GLU A 50 2.62 7.14 19.03
CA GLU A 50 1.38 6.93 19.79
C GLU A 50 0.21 6.63 18.87
N GLY A 51 -0.40 5.46 19.05
CA GLY A 51 -1.52 5.00 18.24
C GLY A 51 -1.18 4.71 16.77
N ALA A 52 0.10 4.55 16.43
CA ALA A 52 0.48 4.08 15.10
C ALA A 52 -0.03 2.65 14.88
N CYS A 53 -0.63 2.42 13.70
CA CYS A 53 -1.13 1.11 13.30
C CYS A 53 -0.02 0.18 12.84
N GLY A 54 1.15 0.73 12.53
CA GLY A 54 2.30 -0.01 12.08
C GLY A 54 3.39 0.91 11.54
N THR A 55 4.45 0.30 11.02
CA THR A 55 5.51 1.00 10.30
C THR A 55 5.75 0.36 8.95
N ILE A 56 6.08 1.16 7.96
CA ILE A 56 6.46 0.69 6.64
C ILE A 56 7.90 1.13 6.34
N SER A 57 8.73 0.23 5.81
CA SER A 57 10.09 0.59 5.43
C SER A 57 10.11 1.49 4.19
N LYS A 58 11.12 2.36 4.06
CA LYS A 58 11.34 3.18 2.87
C LYS A 58 11.39 2.35 1.58
N ASN A 59 12.04 1.18 1.64
CA ASN A 59 12.13 0.29 0.49
C ASN A 59 10.75 -0.23 0.07
N ARG A 60 9.91 -0.58 1.03
CA ARG A 60 8.55 -1.03 0.74
C ARG A 60 7.67 0.09 0.19
N LEU A 61 7.82 1.33 0.70
CA LEU A 61 7.15 2.50 0.12
C LEU A 61 7.52 2.71 -1.34
N ARG A 62 8.81 2.60 -1.69
CA ARG A 62 9.28 2.69 -3.09
C ARG A 62 8.71 1.56 -3.95
N GLN A 63 8.66 0.33 -3.44
CA GLN A 63 8.09 -0.83 -4.16
C GLN A 63 6.58 -0.67 -4.47
N VAL A 64 5.83 -0.02 -3.58
CA VAL A 64 4.39 0.25 -3.80
C VAL A 64 4.13 1.58 -4.51
N GLY A 65 5.15 2.18 -5.13
CA GLY A 65 5.02 3.34 -6.02
C GLY A 65 5.03 4.71 -5.31
N PHE A 66 5.33 4.78 -4.02
CA PHE A 66 5.51 6.07 -3.36
C PHE A 66 6.93 6.61 -3.59
N HIS A 67 7.04 7.70 -4.33
CA HIS A 67 8.28 8.42 -4.55
C HIS A 67 8.31 9.68 -3.70
N PHE A 68 9.18 9.70 -2.71
CA PHE A 68 9.45 10.88 -1.89
C PHE A 68 10.79 11.48 -2.30
N SER A 69 10.95 12.80 -2.13
CA SER A 69 12.25 13.43 -2.31
C SER A 69 13.28 12.85 -1.34
N GLU A 70 14.54 12.81 -1.74
CA GLU A 70 15.64 12.30 -0.90
C GLU A 70 15.71 13.04 0.45
N ASP A 71 15.54 14.37 0.43
CA ASP A 71 15.52 15.21 1.63
C ASP A 71 14.41 14.79 2.60
N LEU A 72 13.21 14.49 2.08
CA LEU A 72 12.09 14.03 2.91
C LEU A 72 12.37 12.64 3.49
N LEU A 73 12.97 11.76 2.69
CA LEU A 73 13.35 10.43 3.12
C LEU A 73 14.46 10.43 4.19
N GLU A 74 15.38 11.41 4.17
CA GLU A 74 16.38 11.57 5.22
C GLU A 74 15.73 11.96 6.55
N VAL A 75 14.78 12.90 6.53
CA VAL A 75 14.06 13.36 7.72
C VAL A 75 13.17 12.26 8.32
N MET A 76 12.53 11.43 7.49
CA MET A 76 11.56 10.40 7.93
C MET A 76 12.19 9.15 8.59
N GLY A 77 13.52 9.04 8.67
CA GLY A 77 14.19 7.85 9.18
C GLY A 77 13.98 6.62 8.26
N ASN A 78 14.33 5.41 8.71
CA ASN A 78 14.25 4.20 7.87
C ASN A 78 12.84 3.57 7.82
N HIS A 79 11.96 3.94 8.74
CA HIS A 79 10.60 3.44 8.86
C HIS A 79 9.63 4.60 9.05
N VAL A 80 8.54 4.58 8.29
CA VAL A 80 7.49 5.59 8.35
C VAL A 80 6.31 5.04 9.15
N PRO A 81 5.82 5.75 10.18
CA PRO A 81 4.65 5.31 10.92
C PRO A 81 3.39 5.36 10.05
N LEU A 82 2.59 4.31 10.10
CA LEU A 82 1.26 4.28 9.52
C LEU A 82 0.27 4.76 10.57
N LEU A 83 -0.31 5.91 10.35
CA LEU A 83 -1.32 6.51 11.21
C LEU A 83 -2.70 6.36 10.56
N SER A 84 -3.64 5.79 11.27
CA SER A 84 -5.04 5.84 10.84
C SER A 84 -5.65 7.15 11.31
N GLU A 85 -6.19 7.94 10.40
CA GLU A 85 -6.87 9.19 10.71
C GLU A 85 -8.03 8.94 11.67
N ASN A 86 -8.86 7.95 11.37
CA ASN A 86 -10.03 7.60 12.19
C ASN A 86 -9.66 7.15 13.61
N TYR A 87 -8.50 6.54 13.79
CA TYR A 87 -8.04 6.08 15.09
C TYR A 87 -7.61 7.23 16.01
N GLY A 88 -7.24 8.37 15.44
CA GLY A 88 -6.90 9.57 16.16
C GLY A 88 -8.00 10.14 17.06
N TYR A 89 -9.29 9.84 16.75
CA TYR A 89 -10.45 10.31 17.52
C TYR A 89 -10.70 9.53 18.81
N ASN A 90 -9.96 8.45 19.08
CA ASN A 90 -10.08 7.72 20.33
C ASN A 90 -9.56 8.56 21.49
N ASN A 91 -10.30 8.56 22.60
CA ASN A 91 -9.88 9.21 23.82
C ASN A 91 -9.24 8.20 24.78
N LEU A 92 -8.13 8.58 25.41
CA LEU A 92 -7.34 7.74 26.29
C LEU A 92 -7.33 8.25 27.74
N PHE A 93 -7.51 7.30 28.69
CA PHE A 93 -7.20 7.50 30.10
C PHE A 93 -6.14 6.48 30.52
N CYS A 94 -5.00 6.97 31.03
CA CYS A 94 -3.86 6.12 31.37
C CYS A 94 -3.66 6.08 32.88
N LEU A 95 -3.40 4.88 33.39
CA LEU A 95 -3.02 4.61 34.77
C LEU A 95 -1.66 3.91 34.79
N TYR A 96 -0.92 4.06 35.87
CA TYR A 96 0.20 3.19 36.19
C TYR A 96 -0.32 1.89 36.79
N ARG A 97 0.18 0.76 36.37
CA ARG A 97 -0.20 -0.57 36.84
C ARG A 97 0.92 -1.15 37.68
N LEU A 98 0.65 -1.36 38.96
CA LEU A 98 1.58 -1.94 39.91
C LEU A 98 1.27 -3.43 40.09
N GLN A 99 2.26 -4.29 39.90
CA GLN A 99 2.11 -5.73 40.05
C GLN A 99 2.45 -6.17 41.49
N ILE A 100 1.59 -7.00 42.09
CA ILE A 100 1.71 -7.51 43.45
C ILE A 100 1.55 -9.03 43.44
N ASP A 101 2.50 -9.72 44.02
CA ASP A 101 2.40 -11.16 44.31
C ASP A 101 2.08 -11.34 45.79
N GLU A 102 0.84 -11.72 46.07
CA GLU A 102 0.33 -11.93 47.42
C GLU A 102 0.94 -13.17 48.08
N ASP A 103 1.27 -14.20 47.30
CA ASP A 103 1.81 -15.47 47.81
C ASP A 103 3.30 -15.30 48.17
N ALA A 104 4.06 -14.70 47.28
CA ALA A 104 5.48 -14.42 47.50
C ALA A 104 5.72 -13.18 48.39
N LYS A 105 4.69 -12.40 48.70
CA LYS A 105 4.82 -11.10 49.40
C LYS A 105 5.82 -10.18 48.73
N THR A 106 5.77 -10.12 47.41
CA THR A 106 6.63 -9.23 46.61
C THR A 106 5.79 -8.21 45.83
N ILE A 107 6.37 -7.05 45.62
CA ILE A 107 5.76 -5.94 44.88
C ILE A 107 6.79 -5.32 43.95
N GLN A 108 6.38 -5.00 42.74
CA GLN A 108 7.25 -4.38 41.76
C GLN A 108 7.66 -2.96 42.19
N GLN A 109 8.97 -2.67 42.13
CA GLN A 109 9.49 -1.34 42.40
C GLN A 109 9.13 -0.39 41.26
N PRO A 110 8.44 0.73 41.50
CA PRO A 110 8.23 1.75 40.48
C PRO A 110 9.56 2.31 39.96
N SER A 111 9.63 2.55 38.66
CA SER A 111 10.85 3.09 38.06
C SER A 111 11.13 4.52 38.53
N ARG A 112 12.39 4.81 38.82
CA ARG A 112 12.84 6.18 39.13
C ARG A 112 12.64 7.14 37.95
N GLN A 113 12.54 6.64 36.73
CA GLN A 113 12.27 7.47 35.55
C GLN A 113 10.88 8.13 35.58
N LEU A 114 9.99 7.71 36.45
CA LEU A 114 8.68 8.37 36.65
C LEU A 114 8.81 9.81 37.14
N VAL A 115 9.95 10.20 37.69
CA VAL A 115 10.26 11.61 38.01
C VAL A 115 10.17 12.51 36.75
N ASN A 116 10.38 11.93 35.56
CA ASN A 116 10.27 12.65 34.29
C ASN A 116 8.85 13.14 33.98
N PHE A 117 7.82 12.70 34.72
CA PHE A 117 6.48 13.28 34.64
C PHE A 117 6.37 14.66 35.30
N ASN A 118 7.30 15.06 36.16
CA ASN A 118 7.35 16.42 36.70
C ASN A 118 7.75 17.41 35.61
N ASP A 119 6.98 18.47 35.48
CA ASP A 119 7.35 19.60 34.61
C ASP A 119 8.54 20.36 35.19
N LYS A 120 9.47 20.82 34.34
CA LYS A 120 10.65 21.58 34.75
C LYS A 120 10.30 22.90 35.48
N ASP A 121 9.09 23.39 35.28
CA ASP A 121 8.69 24.74 35.61
C ASP A 121 7.75 24.89 36.81
N ASN A 122 7.36 23.87 37.60
CA ASN A 122 6.78 24.18 38.94
C ASN A 122 5.82 23.19 39.60
N ALA A 123 5.20 22.22 38.97
CA ALA A 123 4.25 21.39 39.71
C ALA A 123 4.82 19.97 39.93
N GLN A 124 5.19 19.66 41.16
CA GLN A 124 5.40 18.28 41.55
C GLN A 124 4.08 17.54 41.35
N LYS A 125 4.06 16.56 40.45
CA LYS A 125 2.91 15.69 40.27
C LYS A 125 2.64 14.93 41.55
N VAL A 126 1.38 14.62 41.78
CA VAL A 126 0.93 13.73 42.85
C VAL A 126 0.44 12.42 42.25
N VAL A 127 0.28 11.43 43.10
CA VAL A 127 -0.18 10.11 42.69
C VAL A 127 -1.48 9.80 43.43
N ILE A 128 -2.51 9.43 42.69
CA ILE A 128 -3.76 8.93 43.24
C ILE A 128 -3.71 7.40 43.19
N ARG A 129 -3.70 6.76 44.34
CA ARG A 129 -3.81 5.31 44.51
C ARG A 129 -5.29 4.91 44.57
N PHE A 130 -5.69 3.94 43.77
CA PHE A 130 -6.98 3.30 43.87
C PHE A 130 -6.89 2.12 44.84
N ARG A 131 -7.30 2.35 46.08
CA ARG A 131 -7.19 1.35 47.18
C ARG A 131 -8.01 0.10 46.93
N ASP A 132 -9.12 0.25 46.21
CA ASP A 132 -9.96 -0.86 45.76
C ASP A 132 -10.08 -0.83 44.22
N SER A 133 -9.14 -1.47 43.59
CA SER A 133 -9.06 -1.53 42.13
C SER A 133 -10.21 -2.31 41.49
N GLU A 134 -10.76 -3.30 42.20
CA GLU A 134 -11.91 -4.10 41.72
C GLU A 134 -13.19 -3.26 41.69
N GLU A 135 -13.45 -2.53 42.77
CA GLU A 135 -14.60 -1.64 42.84
C GLU A 135 -14.49 -0.47 41.83
N PHE A 136 -13.28 0.08 41.63
CA PHE A 136 -13.04 1.07 40.59
C PHE A 136 -13.41 0.51 39.21
N LEU A 137 -12.88 -0.67 38.83
CA LEU A 137 -13.19 -1.30 37.55
C LEU A 137 -14.68 -1.61 37.41
N ARG A 138 -15.34 -2.08 38.46
CA ARG A 138 -16.77 -2.35 38.44
C ARG A 138 -17.60 -1.07 38.16
N ARG A 139 -17.24 0.06 38.78
CA ARG A 139 -17.90 1.37 38.51
C ARG A 139 -17.62 1.82 37.10
N LEU A 140 -16.39 1.70 36.64
CA LEU A 140 -16.00 2.00 35.27
C LEU A 140 -16.84 1.18 34.27
N GLU A 141 -16.92 -0.12 34.42
CA GLU A 141 -17.69 -1.00 33.55
C GLU A 141 -19.17 -0.65 33.51
N THR A 142 -19.76 -0.31 34.67
CA THR A 142 -21.13 0.13 34.75
C THR A 142 -21.35 1.43 33.97
N ALA A 143 -20.45 2.39 34.12
CA ALA A 143 -20.51 3.65 33.37
C ALA A 143 -20.34 3.45 31.85
N LEU A 144 -19.40 2.59 31.45
CA LEU A 144 -19.18 2.24 30.02
C LEU A 144 -20.42 1.59 29.43
N GLN A 145 -21.04 0.61 30.13
CA GLN A 145 -22.25 -0.04 29.67
C GLN A 145 -23.43 0.94 29.54
N THR A 146 -23.54 1.88 30.46
CA THR A 146 -24.56 2.93 30.42
C THR A 146 -24.36 3.85 29.21
N ALA A 147 -23.14 4.27 28.96
CA ALA A 147 -22.80 5.15 27.85
C ALA A 147 -22.98 4.47 26.47
N LEU A 148 -22.70 3.16 26.37
CA LEU A 148 -22.96 2.37 25.18
C LEU A 148 -24.44 2.19 24.91
N THR A 149 -25.22 1.85 25.94
CA THR A 149 -26.68 1.72 25.84
C THR A 149 -27.34 3.05 25.48
N GLY A 150 -26.83 4.15 26.02
CA GLY A 150 -27.24 5.52 25.70
C GLY A 150 -26.71 6.04 24.36
N GLN A 151 -25.99 5.22 23.61
CA GLN A 151 -25.42 5.55 22.31
C GLN A 151 -24.42 6.73 22.33
N ALA A 152 -23.81 7.05 23.45
CA ALA A 152 -22.76 8.05 23.57
C ALA A 152 -21.38 7.52 23.08
N LEU A 153 -21.16 6.21 23.21
CA LEU A 153 -19.96 5.53 22.76
C LEU A 153 -20.28 4.52 21.65
N GLU A 154 -19.35 4.32 20.76
CA GLU A 154 -19.34 3.19 19.82
C GLU A 154 -18.73 1.95 20.48
N TYR A 155 -17.57 2.15 21.12
CA TYR A 155 -16.91 1.09 21.89
C TYR A 155 -16.04 1.68 23.02
N ALA A 156 -15.67 0.81 23.92
CA ALA A 156 -14.64 1.05 24.93
C ALA A 156 -13.80 -0.21 25.11
N ILE A 157 -12.51 -0.02 25.32
CA ILE A 157 -11.57 -1.10 25.59
C ILE A 157 -10.64 -0.66 26.70
N TYR A 158 -10.31 -1.55 27.61
CA TYR A 158 -9.25 -1.32 28.57
C TYR A 158 -8.32 -2.53 28.72
N GLY A 159 -7.08 -2.27 29.10
CA GLY A 159 -6.06 -3.29 29.34
C GLY A 159 -4.68 -2.69 29.58
N GLY A 160 -3.70 -3.54 29.78
CA GLY A 160 -2.30 -3.12 29.92
C GLY A 160 -1.65 -2.78 28.58
N VAL A 161 -0.63 -1.93 28.61
CA VAL A 161 0.17 -1.61 27.44
C VAL A 161 1.28 -2.65 27.27
N THR A 162 1.46 -3.13 26.05
CA THR A 162 2.58 -3.98 25.64
C THR A 162 3.74 -3.11 25.14
N TYR A 163 4.95 -3.42 25.57
CA TYR A 163 6.15 -2.68 25.22
C TYR A 163 7.08 -3.53 24.35
N GLU A 164 7.30 -3.08 23.11
CA GLU A 164 8.08 -3.82 22.12
C GLU A 164 9.02 -2.90 21.35
N ASN A 165 10.16 -3.42 20.92
CA ASN A 165 11.06 -2.72 20.00
C ASN A 165 10.53 -2.83 18.57
N ALA A 166 9.61 -1.96 18.20
CA ALA A 166 8.98 -1.96 16.88
C ALA A 166 9.93 -1.76 15.69
N TRP A 167 11.15 -1.30 15.96
CA TRP A 167 12.16 -1.01 14.95
C TRP A 167 12.96 -2.24 14.48
N THR A 168 12.80 -3.38 15.13
CA THR A 168 13.59 -4.60 14.84
C THR A 168 12.87 -5.60 13.94
N SER A 169 11.59 -5.43 13.64
CA SER A 169 10.91 -6.28 12.66
C SER A 169 11.22 -5.78 11.24
N ALA A 170 12.22 -6.39 10.62
CA ALA A 170 12.70 -6.01 9.29
C ALA A 170 11.68 -6.22 8.16
N ASP A 171 10.64 -7.03 8.35
CA ASP A 171 9.88 -7.63 7.23
C ASP A 171 8.35 -7.51 7.31
N GLY A 172 7.81 -6.65 8.15
CA GLY A 172 6.35 -6.49 8.20
C GLY A 172 5.90 -5.24 8.93
N PRO A 173 4.68 -4.76 8.69
CA PRO A 173 4.11 -3.71 9.50
C PRO A 173 3.96 -4.25 10.92
N GLY A 174 4.89 -3.87 11.80
CA GLY A 174 4.70 -4.01 13.23
C GLY A 174 3.48 -3.19 13.60
N THR A 175 2.36 -3.83 13.86
CA THR A 175 1.10 -3.15 14.15
C THR A 175 1.16 -2.57 15.56
N ARG A 176 0.94 -1.25 15.70
CA ARG A 176 0.79 -0.57 16.98
C ARG A 176 -0.64 -0.08 17.15
N SER A 177 -1.15 -0.20 18.35
CA SER A 177 -2.45 0.32 18.76
C SER A 177 -2.29 1.27 19.96
N ALA A 178 -3.40 1.77 20.49
CA ALA A 178 -3.41 2.49 21.76
C ALA A 178 -2.81 1.69 22.93
N PHE A 179 -2.59 0.38 22.77
CA PHE A 179 -2.06 -0.53 23.80
C PHE A 179 -0.65 -1.02 23.51
N HIS A 180 0.05 -0.40 22.55
CA HIS A 180 1.45 -0.70 22.24
C HIS A 180 2.30 0.56 22.33
N LYS A 181 3.47 0.43 22.91
CA LYS A 181 4.50 1.46 22.99
C LYS A 181 5.89 0.90 22.71
N ASP A 182 6.81 1.79 22.34
CA ASP A 182 8.22 1.44 22.26
C ASP A 182 8.77 0.96 23.61
N ALA A 183 9.65 -0.03 23.60
CA ALA A 183 10.22 -0.61 24.83
C ALA A 183 10.94 0.43 25.71
N SER A 184 11.39 1.57 25.17
CA SER A 184 11.97 2.66 25.96
C SER A 184 10.99 3.29 26.95
N TYR A 185 9.68 3.10 26.72
CA TYR A 185 8.61 3.57 27.62
C TYR A 185 8.16 2.51 28.64
N ALA A 186 8.76 1.33 28.68
CA ALA A 186 8.35 0.24 29.56
C ALA A 186 8.32 0.62 31.04
N TYR A 187 9.13 1.62 31.45
CA TYR A 187 9.13 2.16 32.81
C TYR A 187 7.78 2.79 33.23
N GLN A 188 6.88 3.05 32.28
CA GLN A 188 5.56 3.66 32.54
C GLN A 188 4.54 2.64 33.01
N GLU A 189 4.72 1.33 32.78
CA GLU A 189 3.83 0.24 33.18
C GLU A 189 2.33 0.62 33.07
N GLU A 190 1.96 1.09 31.88
CA GLU A 190 0.64 1.69 31.67
C GLU A 190 -0.48 0.64 31.58
N TRP A 191 -1.59 0.98 32.20
CA TRP A 191 -2.89 0.45 31.89
C TRP A 191 -3.75 1.56 31.28
N ARG A 192 -4.50 1.26 30.25
CA ARG A 192 -5.28 2.23 29.49
C ARG A 192 -6.75 1.87 29.40
N LEU A 193 -7.58 2.90 29.45
CA LEU A 193 -8.94 2.89 28.91
C LEU A 193 -8.91 3.70 27.60
N CYS A 194 -9.41 3.09 26.53
CA CYS A 194 -9.59 3.70 25.23
C CYS A 194 -11.07 3.69 24.88
N ILE A 195 -11.66 4.86 24.58
CA ILE A 195 -13.06 4.98 24.16
C ILE A 195 -13.15 5.67 22.80
N LEU A 196 -14.13 5.25 21.97
CA LEU A 196 -14.55 5.97 20.78
C LEU A 196 -15.96 6.50 20.99
N ARG A 197 -16.09 7.83 20.90
CA ARG A 197 -17.39 8.50 20.91
C ARG A 197 -18.08 8.36 19.55
N ARG A 198 -19.39 8.25 19.56
CA ARG A 198 -20.16 8.10 18.32
C ARG A 198 -20.03 9.30 17.37
N GLU A 199 -19.83 10.48 17.92
CA GLU A 199 -19.69 11.73 17.16
C GLU A 199 -18.32 11.93 16.48
N TRP A 200 -17.33 11.10 16.80
CA TRP A 200 -15.97 11.16 16.24
C TRP A 200 -15.33 12.55 16.33
N VAL A 201 -15.39 13.15 17.51
CA VAL A 201 -14.87 14.51 17.72
C VAL A 201 -13.47 14.45 18.30
N ASP A 202 -12.54 15.22 17.72
CA ASP A 202 -11.15 15.35 18.17
C ASP A 202 -11.03 16.37 19.31
N GLU A 203 -11.65 16.06 20.45
CA GLU A 203 -11.65 16.89 21.64
C GLU A 203 -11.43 16.03 22.89
N ALA A 204 -10.88 16.65 23.93
CA ALA A 204 -10.83 16.04 25.24
C ALA A 204 -12.24 15.81 25.78
N VAL A 205 -12.39 14.74 26.54
CA VAL A 205 -13.66 14.40 27.19
C VAL A 205 -13.45 14.13 28.67
N SER A 206 -14.43 14.47 29.48
CA SER A 206 -14.52 14.08 30.89
C SER A 206 -15.57 12.98 31.02
N PHE A 207 -15.12 11.74 31.27
CA PHE A 207 -15.99 10.57 31.34
C PHE A 207 -16.37 10.29 32.81
N PRO A 208 -17.67 10.39 33.20
CA PRO A 208 -18.09 10.25 34.59
C PRO A 208 -18.22 8.79 35.00
N VAL A 209 -17.62 8.42 36.13
CA VAL A 209 -17.68 7.07 36.72
C VAL A 209 -18.26 7.06 38.14
N GLY A 210 -18.75 8.20 38.61
CA GLY A 210 -19.25 8.39 39.99
C GLY A 210 -18.14 8.75 40.97
N ASP A 211 -18.53 9.21 42.16
CA ASP A 211 -17.59 9.69 43.20
C ASP A 211 -16.58 8.61 43.60
N LEU A 212 -15.28 8.97 43.53
CA LEU A 212 -14.15 8.08 43.81
C LEU A 212 -13.44 8.39 45.14
N LYS A 213 -13.90 9.38 45.91
CA LYS A 213 -13.19 9.86 47.11
C LYS A 213 -12.91 8.75 48.11
N GLU A 214 -13.87 7.85 48.34
CA GLU A 214 -13.69 6.75 49.27
C GLU A 214 -12.73 5.66 48.76
N LEU A 215 -12.60 5.55 47.44
CA LEU A 215 -11.74 4.56 46.80
C LEU A 215 -10.30 5.05 46.61
N CYS A 216 -10.05 6.34 46.75
CA CYS A 216 -8.78 6.93 46.38
C CYS A 216 -8.00 7.46 47.57
N GLU A 217 -6.68 7.44 47.44
CA GLU A 217 -5.73 8.05 48.36
C GLU A 217 -4.75 8.89 47.60
N VAL A 218 -4.49 10.11 48.06
CA VAL A 218 -3.49 11.00 47.40
C VAL A 218 -2.18 10.89 48.16
N ILE A 219 -1.13 10.52 47.43
CA ILE A 219 0.24 10.40 47.93
C ILE A 219 1.19 11.26 47.08
N SER A 220 2.36 11.56 47.58
CA SER A 220 3.37 12.25 46.77
C SER A 220 4.00 11.28 45.76
N LEU A 221 4.48 11.80 44.62
CA LEU A 221 5.24 11.02 43.66
C LEU A 221 6.52 10.44 44.28
N GLU A 222 7.13 11.16 45.21
CA GLU A 222 8.32 10.71 45.93
C GLU A 222 7.98 9.48 46.83
N GLN A 223 6.88 9.53 47.58
CA GLN A 223 6.42 8.38 48.38
C GLN A 223 6.17 7.17 47.51
N PHE A 224 5.55 7.37 46.36
CA PHE A 224 5.27 6.28 45.43
C PHE A 224 6.56 5.63 44.88
N ILE A 225 7.56 6.43 44.50
CA ILE A 225 8.81 5.92 43.91
C ILE A 225 9.77 5.38 44.95
N ASN A 226 9.94 6.06 46.09
CA ASN A 226 11.03 5.78 47.01
C ASN A 226 10.59 5.15 48.33
N HIS A 227 9.30 5.20 48.68
CA HIS A 227 8.79 4.76 49.99
C HIS A 227 7.55 3.87 49.87
N LEU A 228 7.51 3.05 48.83
CA LEU A 228 6.39 2.13 48.58
C LEU A 228 6.26 1.06 49.68
N ASP A 229 7.35 0.73 50.36
CA ASP A 229 7.39 -0.14 51.55
C ASP A 229 6.55 0.39 52.71
N GLN A 230 6.41 1.71 52.85
CA GLN A 230 5.54 2.32 53.87
C GLN A 230 4.04 2.17 53.53
N ILE A 231 3.74 2.10 52.22
CA ILE A 231 2.37 1.91 51.74
C ILE A 231 1.97 0.44 51.80
N TYR A 232 2.94 -0.47 51.61
CA TYR A 232 2.76 -1.92 51.59
C TYR A 232 3.66 -2.59 52.65
N PRO A 233 3.37 -2.43 53.93
CA PRO A 233 4.20 -3.01 54.98
C PRO A 233 4.18 -4.55 54.91
N GLY A 234 5.39 -5.13 54.94
CA GLY A 234 5.55 -6.59 54.89
C GLY A 234 5.73 -7.18 53.47
N TYR A 235 5.77 -6.33 52.45
CA TYR A 235 6.14 -6.74 51.08
C TYR A 235 7.62 -6.42 50.80
N THR A 236 8.25 -7.28 50.02
CA THR A 236 9.62 -7.05 49.52
C THR A 236 9.54 -6.40 48.15
N LEU A 237 10.27 -5.28 47.98
CA LEU A 237 10.37 -4.61 46.67
C LEU A 237 11.31 -5.39 45.75
N VAL A 238 10.87 -5.64 44.51
CA VAL A 238 11.66 -6.32 43.47
C VAL A 238 11.68 -5.48 42.21
N GLU A 239 12.81 -5.41 41.54
CA GLU A 239 12.97 -4.58 40.31
C GLU A 239 12.14 -5.14 39.14
N HIS A 240 12.05 -6.45 39.04
CA HIS A 240 11.30 -7.10 37.96
C HIS A 240 10.46 -8.27 38.50
N MET A 241 9.22 -8.30 38.17
CA MET A 241 8.35 -9.45 38.38
C MET A 241 8.14 -10.18 37.06
N LYS A 242 8.19 -11.51 37.08
CA LYS A 242 7.87 -12.31 35.89
C LYS A 242 6.37 -12.18 35.64
N SER A 243 5.99 -11.50 34.58
CA SER A 243 4.62 -11.52 34.10
C SER A 243 4.26 -12.94 33.67
N HIS A 244 3.32 -13.56 34.35
CA HIS A 244 2.83 -14.91 34.02
C HIS A 244 1.42 -14.89 33.44
N SER A 245 0.80 -13.71 33.30
CA SER A 245 -0.55 -13.60 32.74
C SER A 245 -0.48 -12.97 31.36
N LEU A 246 -1.02 -13.67 30.38
CA LEU A 246 -1.51 -13.05 29.16
C LEU A 246 -2.44 -11.89 29.58
N GLU A 247 -2.13 -10.69 29.15
CA GLU A 247 -2.95 -9.53 29.45
C GLU A 247 -4.37 -9.74 28.92
N THR A 248 -5.33 -9.71 29.80
CA THR A 248 -6.75 -9.79 29.43
C THR A 248 -7.24 -8.38 29.16
N TYR A 249 -7.50 -8.10 27.90
CA TYR A 249 -8.22 -6.90 27.51
C TYR A 249 -9.72 -7.12 27.70
N ARG A 250 -10.43 -6.09 28.12
CA ARG A 250 -11.88 -6.14 28.25
C ARG A 250 -12.53 -5.10 27.34
N MET A 251 -13.42 -5.58 26.52
CA MET A 251 -14.07 -4.79 25.50
C MET A 251 -15.56 -4.70 25.71
N PHE A 252 -16.13 -3.55 25.36
CA PHE A 252 -17.53 -3.20 25.45
C PHE A 252 -17.99 -2.57 24.14
N GLY A 253 -19.19 -2.93 23.69
CA GLY A 253 -19.77 -2.39 22.45
C GLY A 253 -19.56 -3.27 21.21
N LYS A 254 -20.06 -2.80 20.09
CA LYS A 254 -19.85 -3.46 18.78
C LYS A 254 -18.61 -2.89 18.12
N ILE A 255 -17.73 -3.75 17.69
CA ILE A 255 -16.58 -3.36 16.90
C ILE A 255 -17.05 -3.17 15.46
N ASN A 256 -16.93 -1.96 14.96
CA ASN A 256 -17.15 -1.62 13.57
C ASN A 256 -15.85 -1.70 12.76
N ALA A 257 -15.91 -1.41 11.46
CA ALA A 257 -14.77 -1.43 10.56
C ALA A 257 -13.56 -0.59 11.02
N THR A 258 -13.78 0.46 11.80
CA THR A 258 -12.72 1.33 12.37
C THR A 258 -11.98 0.68 13.53
N SER A 259 -12.60 -0.28 14.20
CA SER A 259 -12.00 -1.04 15.29
C SER A 259 -11.15 -2.22 14.81
N ARG A 260 -11.03 -2.43 13.49
CA ARG A 260 -10.34 -3.57 12.86
C ARG A 260 -8.95 -3.81 13.42
N LEU A 261 -8.22 -2.73 13.69
CA LEU A 261 -6.88 -2.81 14.27
C LEU A 261 -6.85 -3.35 15.69
N MET A 262 -7.94 -3.25 16.44
CA MET A 262 -7.99 -3.70 17.81
C MET A 262 -8.27 -5.20 17.96
N TYR A 263 -8.95 -5.82 16.99
CA TYR A 263 -9.06 -7.29 16.93
C TYR A 263 -7.72 -7.97 16.83
N ALA A 264 -6.81 -7.33 16.15
CA ALA A 264 -5.45 -7.78 15.96
C ALA A 264 -4.69 -8.02 17.26
N TYR A 265 -5.11 -7.36 18.34
CA TYR A 265 -4.43 -7.40 19.64
C TYR A 265 -5.17 -8.22 20.70
N MET A 266 -6.29 -8.85 20.32
CA MET A 266 -7.11 -9.63 21.26
C MET A 266 -7.43 -11.02 20.73
N PRO A 267 -6.39 -11.85 20.48
CA PRO A 267 -6.57 -13.17 19.89
C PRO A 267 -7.54 -14.07 20.67
N GLN A 268 -7.60 -13.94 22.01
CA GLN A 268 -8.46 -14.74 22.84
C GLN A 268 -9.95 -14.37 22.77
N MET A 269 -10.29 -13.22 22.18
CA MET A 269 -11.68 -12.75 22.02
C MET A 269 -12.26 -13.11 20.65
N VAL A 270 -11.44 -13.54 19.69
CA VAL A 270 -11.86 -13.83 18.33
C VAL A 270 -12.12 -15.32 18.18
N GLN A 271 -13.37 -15.68 17.99
CA GLN A 271 -13.76 -17.05 17.66
C GLN A 271 -13.85 -17.21 16.13
N LYS A 272 -13.46 -18.41 15.64
CA LYS A 272 -13.69 -18.76 14.23
C LYS A 272 -15.18 -18.56 13.91
N PRO A 273 -15.55 -17.75 12.92
CA PRO A 273 -16.94 -17.59 12.50
C PRO A 273 -17.51 -18.95 12.07
N THR A 274 -18.60 -19.36 12.68
CA THR A 274 -19.24 -20.65 12.36
C THR A 274 -20.14 -20.54 11.14
N ARG A 275 -20.77 -19.38 10.97
CA ARG A 275 -21.51 -18.99 9.76
C ARG A 275 -21.37 -17.47 9.65
N SER A 276 -20.88 -17.02 8.54
CA SER A 276 -20.81 -15.60 8.21
C SER A 276 -21.22 -15.48 6.75
N ASP A 277 -22.34 -14.83 6.53
CA ASP A 277 -22.79 -14.46 5.18
C ASP A 277 -22.10 -13.17 4.71
N GLU A 278 -21.20 -12.60 5.55
CA GLU A 278 -20.51 -11.35 5.28
C GLU A 278 -18.99 -11.59 5.18
N ALA A 279 -18.42 -11.39 4.01
CA ALA A 279 -16.98 -11.49 3.76
C ALA A 279 -16.16 -10.55 4.69
N GLU A 280 -16.75 -9.45 5.15
CA GLU A 280 -16.14 -8.56 6.14
C GLU A 280 -15.82 -9.27 7.46
N THR A 281 -16.71 -10.16 7.94
CA THR A 281 -16.45 -10.96 9.14
C THR A 281 -15.30 -11.93 8.92
N ASP A 282 -15.25 -12.55 7.75
CA ASP A 282 -14.18 -13.48 7.38
C ASP A 282 -12.84 -12.75 7.19
N TRP A 283 -12.86 -11.53 6.64
CA TRP A 283 -11.71 -10.63 6.61
C TRP A 283 -11.15 -10.36 8.01
N HIS A 284 -12.01 -10.03 8.98
CA HIS A 284 -11.56 -9.79 10.35
C HIS A 284 -10.92 -11.02 10.99
N TYR A 285 -11.48 -12.19 10.73
CA TYR A 285 -10.89 -13.43 11.21
C TYR A 285 -9.53 -13.71 10.59
N THR A 286 -9.35 -13.43 9.30
CA THR A 286 -8.03 -13.55 8.65
C THR A 286 -7.00 -12.60 9.22
N GLN A 287 -7.37 -11.35 9.53
CA GLN A 287 -6.48 -10.42 10.22
C GLN A 287 -6.06 -10.95 11.59
N PHE A 288 -6.99 -11.54 12.33
CA PHE A 288 -6.68 -12.22 13.58
C PHE A 288 -5.68 -13.37 13.39
N LEU A 289 -5.90 -14.25 12.41
CA LEU A 289 -4.99 -15.36 12.11
C LEU A 289 -3.59 -14.85 11.75
N ASN A 290 -3.51 -13.80 10.94
CA ASN A 290 -2.25 -13.18 10.55
C ASN A 290 -1.43 -12.66 11.73
N LEU A 291 -2.09 -12.08 12.72
CA LEU A 291 -1.48 -11.44 13.89
C LEU A 291 -1.22 -12.39 15.06
N SER A 292 -1.80 -13.58 15.01
CA SER A 292 -1.60 -14.64 16.01
C SER A 292 -0.60 -15.71 15.56
N ASP A 293 0.25 -15.41 14.57
CA ASP A 293 1.23 -16.35 13.97
C ASP A 293 0.58 -17.63 13.40
N ARG A 294 -0.67 -17.52 12.94
CA ARG A 294 -1.46 -18.61 12.35
C ARG A 294 -1.72 -18.39 10.86
N GLN A 295 -0.80 -17.73 10.16
CA GLN A 295 -0.94 -17.37 8.75
C GLN A 295 -1.19 -18.59 7.84
N GLN A 296 -0.63 -19.75 8.20
CA GLN A 296 -0.84 -20.99 7.44
C GLN A 296 -2.31 -21.47 7.42
N GLU A 297 -3.17 -20.93 8.29
CA GLU A 297 -4.60 -21.27 8.34
C GLU A 297 -5.46 -20.37 7.46
N ILE A 298 -4.92 -19.23 6.99
CA ILE A 298 -5.70 -18.20 6.28
C ILE A 298 -6.14 -18.72 4.91
N ASP A 299 -5.21 -19.21 4.10
CA ASP A 299 -5.53 -19.66 2.73
C ASP A 299 -6.58 -20.79 2.73
N PRO A 300 -6.42 -21.89 3.49
CA PRO A 300 -7.44 -22.93 3.57
C PRO A 300 -8.78 -22.44 4.11
N TYR A 301 -8.76 -21.47 5.04
CA TYR A 301 -9.97 -20.89 5.59
C TYR A 301 -10.75 -20.09 4.53
N LEU A 302 -10.06 -19.19 3.82
CA LEU A 302 -10.69 -18.37 2.77
C LEU A 302 -11.15 -19.19 1.59
N GLU A 303 -10.39 -20.22 1.22
CA GLU A 303 -10.76 -21.16 0.16
C GLU A 303 -12.03 -21.93 0.53
N GLU A 304 -12.15 -22.43 1.78
CA GLU A 304 -13.36 -23.06 2.30
C GLU A 304 -14.57 -22.11 2.19
N ARG A 305 -14.38 -20.82 2.50
CA ARG A 305 -15.42 -19.79 2.42
C ARG A 305 -15.85 -19.54 0.98
N LEU A 306 -14.90 -19.33 0.08
CA LEU A 306 -15.20 -19.16 -1.34
C LEU A 306 -15.97 -20.36 -1.91
N TRP A 307 -15.57 -21.57 -1.57
CA TRP A 307 -16.27 -22.78 -2.03
C TRP A 307 -17.69 -22.89 -1.48
N HIS A 308 -17.91 -22.39 -0.28
CA HIS A 308 -19.24 -22.43 0.35
C HIS A 308 -20.19 -21.38 -0.22
N TYR A 309 -19.76 -20.11 -0.28
CA TYR A 309 -20.61 -18.98 -0.66
C TYR A 309 -20.64 -18.74 -2.17
N LYS A 310 -19.55 -18.99 -2.88
CA LYS A 310 -19.41 -18.79 -4.33
C LYS A 310 -19.85 -17.39 -4.78
N ASP A 311 -19.40 -16.37 -4.09
CA ASP A 311 -19.72 -14.97 -4.36
C ASP A 311 -18.45 -14.14 -4.64
N LEU A 312 -18.65 -12.92 -5.14
CA LEU A 312 -17.55 -12.03 -5.51
C LEU A 312 -16.77 -11.50 -4.31
N ASP A 313 -17.42 -11.35 -3.16
CA ASP A 313 -16.77 -10.81 -1.96
C ASP A 313 -15.71 -11.77 -1.42
N HIS A 314 -16.05 -13.06 -1.30
CA HIS A 314 -15.09 -14.07 -0.84
C HIS A 314 -14.03 -14.39 -1.90
N MET A 315 -14.37 -14.28 -3.19
CA MET A 315 -13.40 -14.38 -4.28
C MET A 315 -12.32 -13.29 -4.17
N GLU A 316 -12.74 -12.04 -4.01
CA GLU A 316 -11.82 -10.91 -3.86
C GLU A 316 -10.96 -11.04 -2.61
N LEU A 317 -11.57 -11.44 -1.50
CA LEU A 317 -10.87 -11.62 -0.25
C LEU A 317 -9.74 -12.65 -0.36
N LEU A 318 -10.01 -13.80 -0.97
CA LEU A 318 -8.99 -14.83 -1.22
C LEU A 318 -7.92 -14.35 -2.20
N ALA A 319 -8.34 -13.71 -3.29
CA ALA A 319 -7.42 -13.16 -4.28
C ALA A 319 -6.48 -12.10 -3.68
N GLN A 320 -7.02 -11.14 -2.92
CA GLN A 320 -6.23 -10.11 -2.25
C GLN A 320 -5.24 -10.70 -1.24
N TYR A 321 -5.66 -11.72 -0.49
CA TYR A 321 -4.75 -12.40 0.43
C TYR A 321 -3.59 -13.07 -0.32
N ARG A 322 -3.88 -13.84 -1.37
CA ARG A 322 -2.86 -14.51 -2.19
C ARG A 322 -1.91 -13.51 -2.86
N LEU A 323 -2.43 -12.37 -3.33
CA LEU A 323 -1.62 -11.26 -3.85
C LEU A 323 -0.68 -10.68 -2.80
N SER A 324 -1.15 -10.51 -1.57
CA SER A 324 -0.30 -10.04 -0.46
C SER A 324 0.87 -10.97 -0.15
N GLN A 325 0.76 -12.23 -0.57
CA GLN A 325 1.81 -13.26 -0.47
C GLN A 325 2.61 -13.43 -1.77
N GLU A 326 2.46 -12.52 -2.74
CA GLU A 326 3.11 -12.57 -4.06
C GLU A 326 2.72 -13.81 -4.89
N ARG A 327 1.60 -14.45 -4.57
CA ARG A 327 1.07 -15.66 -5.23
C ARG A 327 0.00 -15.29 -6.25
N TRP A 328 0.37 -14.51 -7.26
CA TRP A 328 -0.58 -13.94 -8.22
C TRP A 328 -1.27 -15.00 -9.09
N VAL A 329 -0.56 -16.08 -9.49
CA VAL A 329 -1.16 -17.20 -10.26
C VAL A 329 -2.31 -17.82 -9.47
N GLU A 330 -2.08 -18.10 -8.20
CA GLU A 330 -3.08 -18.68 -7.31
C GLU A 330 -4.18 -17.67 -6.93
N ALA A 331 -3.89 -16.37 -6.98
CA ALA A 331 -4.91 -15.34 -6.83
C ALA A 331 -5.92 -15.40 -7.99
N THR A 332 -5.47 -15.64 -9.21
CA THR A 332 -6.38 -15.79 -10.37
C THR A 332 -7.22 -17.06 -10.33
N ASP A 333 -6.82 -18.09 -9.56
CA ASP A 333 -7.60 -19.31 -9.39
C ASP A 333 -8.98 -19.06 -8.75
N ALA A 334 -9.07 -18.05 -7.86
CA ALA A 334 -10.35 -17.67 -7.26
C ALA A 334 -11.33 -17.14 -8.32
N PHE A 335 -10.84 -16.35 -9.27
CA PHE A 335 -11.63 -15.86 -10.41
C PHE A 335 -12.02 -16.99 -11.36
N ALA A 336 -11.08 -17.86 -11.69
CA ALA A 336 -11.34 -19.02 -12.53
C ALA A 336 -12.38 -19.95 -11.89
N TYR A 337 -12.34 -20.13 -10.58
CA TYR A 337 -13.31 -20.92 -9.84
C TYR A 337 -14.73 -20.35 -9.95
N ILE A 338 -14.92 -19.04 -9.75
CA ILE A 338 -16.23 -18.38 -9.89
C ILE A 338 -16.71 -18.44 -11.35
N LEU A 339 -15.82 -18.20 -12.32
CA LEU A 339 -16.16 -18.25 -13.74
C LEU A 339 -16.71 -19.63 -14.16
N GLN A 340 -16.22 -20.70 -13.53
CA GLN A 340 -16.63 -22.08 -13.82
C GLN A 340 -17.82 -22.53 -12.97
N SER A 341 -17.87 -22.20 -11.67
CA SER A 341 -18.81 -22.79 -10.72
C SER A 341 -20.05 -21.95 -10.44
N ALA A 342 -19.98 -20.62 -10.64
CA ALA A 342 -21.05 -19.68 -10.35
C ALA A 342 -21.09 -18.50 -11.36
N PRO A 343 -21.13 -18.76 -12.68
CA PRO A 343 -21.10 -17.70 -13.70
C PRO A 343 -22.30 -16.74 -13.60
N GLU A 344 -23.39 -17.16 -12.96
CA GLU A 344 -24.54 -16.30 -12.69
C GLU A 344 -24.22 -15.17 -11.71
N LYS A 345 -23.27 -15.38 -10.80
CA LYS A 345 -22.82 -14.34 -9.86
C LYS A 345 -22.05 -13.22 -10.57
N ILE A 346 -21.32 -13.55 -11.62
CA ILE A 346 -20.63 -12.55 -12.44
C ILE A 346 -21.65 -11.62 -13.14
N LYS A 347 -22.84 -12.14 -13.52
CA LYS A 347 -23.88 -11.33 -14.15
C LYS A 347 -24.50 -10.30 -13.20
N GLU A 348 -24.40 -10.51 -11.88
CA GLU A 348 -24.86 -9.54 -10.89
C GLU A 348 -23.98 -8.28 -10.88
N ASP A 349 -22.65 -8.44 -11.06
CA ASP A 349 -21.70 -7.34 -11.17
C ASP A 349 -20.48 -7.73 -12.04
N PRO A 350 -20.64 -7.77 -13.38
CA PRO A 350 -19.57 -8.16 -14.29
C PRO A 350 -18.42 -7.14 -14.27
N SER A 351 -18.72 -5.85 -14.07
CA SER A 351 -17.74 -4.78 -14.04
C SER A 351 -16.71 -5.02 -12.93
N ARG A 352 -17.18 -5.31 -11.73
CA ARG A 352 -16.33 -5.59 -10.57
C ARG A 352 -15.44 -6.80 -10.80
N PHE A 353 -16.01 -7.91 -11.26
CA PHE A 353 -15.28 -9.14 -11.53
C PHE A 353 -14.13 -8.93 -12.53
N PHE A 354 -14.45 -8.39 -13.71
CA PHE A 354 -13.47 -8.25 -14.78
C PHE A 354 -12.47 -7.12 -14.50
N PHE A 355 -12.88 -6.04 -13.86
CA PHE A 355 -11.95 -4.97 -13.48
C PHE A 355 -10.89 -5.44 -12.50
N HIS A 356 -11.26 -6.19 -11.46
CA HIS A 356 -10.29 -6.72 -10.51
C HIS A 356 -9.35 -7.74 -11.14
N LEU A 357 -9.89 -8.68 -11.92
CA LEU A 357 -9.07 -9.67 -12.64
C LEU A 357 -8.10 -8.99 -13.60
N HIS A 358 -8.57 -8.02 -14.37
CA HIS A 358 -7.77 -7.21 -15.27
C HIS A 358 -6.62 -6.50 -14.54
N THR A 359 -6.93 -5.81 -13.44
CA THR A 359 -5.93 -5.10 -12.63
C THR A 359 -4.84 -6.04 -12.10
N ILE A 360 -5.23 -7.21 -11.60
CA ILE A 360 -4.27 -8.22 -11.11
C ILE A 360 -3.34 -8.68 -12.23
N LEU A 361 -3.90 -9.05 -13.38
CA LEU A 361 -3.12 -9.57 -14.49
C LEU A 361 -2.14 -8.51 -15.04
N LEU A 362 -2.58 -7.26 -15.17
CA LEU A 362 -1.70 -6.18 -15.63
C LEU A 362 -0.58 -5.86 -14.62
N GLN A 363 -0.87 -5.84 -13.32
CA GLN A 363 0.15 -5.61 -12.29
C GLN A 363 1.26 -6.67 -12.31
N HIS A 364 0.94 -7.88 -12.73
CA HIS A 364 1.89 -8.99 -12.85
C HIS A 364 2.41 -9.20 -14.28
N GLN A 365 2.21 -8.23 -15.15
CA GLN A 365 2.69 -8.21 -16.54
C GLN A 365 2.07 -9.31 -17.42
N GLU A 366 0.91 -9.84 -17.05
CA GLU A 366 0.16 -10.85 -17.81
C GLU A 366 -0.90 -10.20 -18.71
N ALA A 367 -0.49 -9.19 -19.46
CA ALA A 367 -1.39 -8.40 -20.31
C ALA A 367 -2.09 -9.24 -21.41
N ALA A 368 -1.45 -10.30 -21.89
CA ALA A 368 -2.07 -11.22 -22.86
C ALA A 368 -3.25 -11.98 -22.24
N ASP A 369 -3.13 -12.40 -20.99
CA ASP A 369 -4.24 -13.08 -20.28
C ASP A 369 -5.33 -12.08 -19.91
N ALA A 370 -4.99 -10.86 -19.52
CA ALA A 370 -5.96 -9.79 -19.32
C ALA A 370 -6.79 -9.55 -20.59
N ALA A 371 -6.14 -9.46 -21.76
CA ALA A 371 -6.82 -9.30 -23.04
C ALA A 371 -7.73 -10.49 -23.39
N LYS A 372 -7.30 -11.73 -23.12
CA LYS A 372 -8.14 -12.94 -23.33
C LYS A 372 -9.41 -12.90 -22.46
N PHE A 373 -9.28 -12.53 -21.18
CA PHE A 373 -10.43 -12.39 -20.30
C PHE A 373 -11.35 -11.25 -20.69
N LEU A 374 -10.80 -10.15 -21.21
CA LEU A 374 -11.59 -9.05 -21.74
C LEU A 374 -12.43 -9.47 -22.96
N GLU A 375 -11.87 -10.27 -23.88
CA GLU A 375 -12.64 -10.82 -25.01
C GLU A 375 -13.79 -11.76 -24.53
N ILE A 376 -13.57 -12.50 -23.45
CA ILE A 376 -14.63 -13.30 -22.81
C ILE A 376 -15.70 -12.38 -22.22
N ALA A 377 -15.30 -11.32 -21.51
CA ALA A 377 -16.21 -10.35 -20.92
C ALA A 377 -17.10 -9.70 -21.99
N ALA A 378 -16.48 -9.11 -23.00
CA ALA A 378 -17.18 -8.43 -24.09
C ALA A 378 -18.12 -9.35 -24.90
N SER A 379 -17.78 -10.66 -25.00
CA SER A 379 -18.60 -11.63 -25.75
C SER A 379 -19.77 -12.22 -24.98
N ARG A 380 -19.75 -12.21 -23.64
CA ARG A 380 -20.69 -12.94 -22.79
C ARG A 380 -21.43 -12.11 -21.76
N TYR A 381 -20.91 -10.93 -21.43
CA TYR A 381 -21.42 -10.06 -20.38
C TYR A 381 -21.59 -8.63 -20.89
N GLU A 382 -22.55 -7.91 -20.33
CA GLU A 382 -22.77 -6.50 -20.64
C GLU A 382 -21.86 -5.65 -19.72
N LEU A 383 -20.71 -5.24 -20.24
CA LEU A 383 -19.86 -4.26 -19.57
C LEU A 383 -20.29 -2.85 -19.96
N PRO A 384 -20.18 -1.85 -19.05
CA PRO A 384 -20.27 -0.46 -19.42
C PRO A 384 -19.22 -0.11 -20.49
N GLU A 385 -19.62 0.59 -21.54
CA GLU A 385 -18.76 0.90 -22.68
C GLU A 385 -17.48 1.62 -22.26
N GLU A 386 -17.58 2.61 -21.37
CA GLU A 386 -16.42 3.33 -20.82
C GLU A 386 -15.42 2.40 -20.13
N LEU A 387 -15.89 1.43 -19.34
CA LEU A 387 -15.04 0.47 -18.66
C LEU A 387 -14.36 -0.48 -19.63
N GLU A 388 -15.10 -1.00 -20.63
CA GLU A 388 -14.53 -1.86 -21.66
C GLU A 388 -13.41 -1.16 -22.42
N ILE A 389 -13.59 0.10 -22.76
CA ILE A 389 -12.61 0.92 -23.46
C ILE A 389 -11.36 1.12 -22.63
N ILE A 390 -11.49 1.47 -21.34
CA ILE A 390 -10.36 1.64 -20.42
C ILE A 390 -9.58 0.32 -20.32
N MET A 391 -10.25 -0.79 -20.05
CA MET A 391 -9.59 -2.09 -19.93
C MET A 391 -8.92 -2.52 -21.23
N ARG A 392 -9.53 -2.23 -22.38
CA ARG A 392 -8.97 -2.52 -23.71
C ARG A 392 -7.72 -1.67 -23.97
N SER A 393 -7.79 -0.38 -23.65
CA SER A 393 -6.64 0.52 -23.74
C SER A 393 -5.46 0.06 -22.88
N ASP A 394 -5.71 -0.27 -21.62
CA ASP A 394 -4.70 -0.75 -20.70
C ASP A 394 -4.00 -2.02 -21.22
N CYS A 395 -4.77 -2.98 -21.75
CA CYS A 395 -4.20 -4.17 -22.38
C CYS A 395 -3.33 -3.82 -23.59
N LEU A 396 -3.84 -2.98 -24.48
CA LEU A 396 -3.12 -2.56 -25.69
C LEU A 396 -1.84 -1.80 -25.35
N MET A 397 -1.89 -0.90 -24.36
CA MET A 397 -0.71 -0.20 -23.85
C MET A 397 0.33 -1.16 -23.28
N ALA A 398 -0.08 -2.08 -22.42
CA ALA A 398 0.81 -3.05 -21.79
C ALA A 398 1.43 -4.04 -22.81
N LEU A 399 0.70 -4.36 -23.87
CA LEU A 399 1.19 -5.20 -24.97
C LEU A 399 2.01 -4.44 -26.02
N GLY A 400 2.07 -3.10 -25.94
CA GLY A 400 2.80 -2.26 -26.90
C GLY A 400 2.08 -2.04 -28.24
N PHE A 401 0.75 -2.16 -28.28
CA PHE A 401 -0.09 -1.94 -29.46
C PHE A 401 -0.51 -0.46 -29.57
N TYR A 402 0.46 0.43 -29.54
CA TYR A 402 0.23 1.89 -29.43
C TYR A 402 -0.53 2.48 -30.62
N ASP A 403 -0.38 1.95 -31.82
CA ASP A 403 -1.18 2.34 -32.99
C ASP A 403 -2.67 2.06 -32.80
N ARG A 404 -3.00 0.92 -32.16
CA ARG A 404 -4.38 0.55 -31.84
C ARG A 404 -4.98 1.39 -30.74
N VAL A 405 -4.18 1.81 -29.76
CA VAL A 405 -4.62 2.75 -28.71
C VAL A 405 -5.02 4.08 -29.36
N VAL A 406 -4.18 4.61 -30.27
CA VAL A 406 -4.49 5.85 -30.98
C VAL A 406 -5.75 5.72 -31.84
N GLU A 407 -5.97 4.58 -32.50
CA GLU A 407 -7.21 4.31 -33.26
C GLU A 407 -8.42 4.29 -32.32
N LEU A 408 -8.37 3.54 -31.23
CA LEU A 408 -9.44 3.42 -30.24
C LEU A 408 -9.86 4.80 -29.69
N PHE A 409 -8.89 5.63 -29.32
CA PHE A 409 -9.19 6.94 -28.74
C PHE A 409 -9.62 7.99 -29.76
N LYS A 410 -9.25 7.86 -31.03
CA LYS A 410 -9.79 8.75 -32.09
C LYS A 410 -11.31 8.60 -32.27
N GLU A 411 -11.82 7.41 -32.07
CA GLU A 411 -13.27 7.18 -32.12
C GLU A 411 -13.98 7.85 -30.94
N LEU A 412 -13.39 7.78 -29.74
CA LEU A 412 -13.95 8.35 -28.51
C LEU A 412 -13.84 9.87 -28.38
N GLN A 413 -12.73 10.47 -28.79
CA GLN A 413 -12.52 11.91 -28.68
C GLN A 413 -13.49 12.73 -29.50
N GLN A 414 -14.17 12.13 -30.50
CA GLN A 414 -15.22 12.80 -31.25
C GLN A 414 -16.48 13.06 -30.43
N GLU A 415 -16.70 12.29 -29.35
CA GLU A 415 -17.90 12.37 -28.51
C GLU A 415 -17.67 13.11 -27.20
N SER A 416 -16.53 12.91 -26.51
CA SER A 416 -16.21 13.63 -25.27
C SER A 416 -14.70 13.53 -24.96
N PRO A 417 -13.95 14.64 -24.96
CA PRO A 417 -12.53 14.63 -24.62
C PRO A 417 -12.36 14.34 -23.12
N ASP A 418 -11.79 13.17 -22.79
CA ASP A 418 -11.40 12.83 -21.43
C ASP A 418 -9.92 13.15 -21.22
N PRO A 419 -9.57 14.08 -20.30
CA PRO A 419 -8.19 14.46 -20.05
C PRO A 419 -7.29 13.32 -19.54
N ILE A 420 -7.86 12.27 -18.96
CA ILE A 420 -7.10 11.10 -18.48
C ILE A 420 -6.48 10.37 -19.66
N LEU A 421 -7.19 10.28 -20.79
CA LEU A 421 -6.72 9.60 -22.00
C LEU A 421 -5.57 10.32 -22.70
N GLU A 422 -5.39 11.61 -22.45
CA GLU A 422 -4.32 12.43 -23.05
C GLU A 422 -2.92 11.92 -22.69
N TYR A 423 -2.73 11.34 -21.49
CA TYR A 423 -1.44 10.75 -21.13
C TYR A 423 -1.14 9.49 -21.96
N ASP A 424 -2.11 8.62 -22.14
CA ASP A 424 -1.95 7.38 -22.90
C ASP A 424 -1.76 7.67 -24.39
N LEU A 425 -2.43 8.71 -24.91
CA LEU A 425 -2.19 9.23 -26.24
C LEU A 425 -0.78 9.82 -26.40
N ALA A 426 -0.28 10.56 -25.40
CA ALA A 426 1.08 11.08 -25.42
C ALA A 426 2.11 9.95 -25.44
N VAL A 427 1.94 8.91 -24.61
CA VAL A 427 2.81 7.73 -24.61
C VAL A 427 2.72 7.00 -25.93
N SER A 428 1.52 6.75 -26.43
CA SER A 428 1.29 6.00 -27.67
C SER A 428 1.88 6.72 -28.90
N THR A 429 1.59 8.00 -29.05
CA THR A 429 2.15 8.80 -30.17
C THR A 429 3.66 8.94 -30.09
N PHE A 430 4.22 9.01 -28.88
CA PHE A 430 5.68 8.98 -28.69
C PHE A 430 6.31 7.70 -29.22
N HIS A 431 5.76 6.54 -28.88
CA HIS A 431 6.24 5.24 -29.36
C HIS A 431 5.99 5.00 -30.86
N LEU A 432 5.08 5.78 -31.46
CA LEU A 432 4.85 5.83 -32.90
C LEU A 432 5.76 6.84 -33.61
N LEU A 433 6.74 7.40 -32.91
CA LEU A 433 7.69 8.43 -33.41
C LEU A 433 7.01 9.76 -33.85
N ARG A 434 5.80 10.04 -33.33
CA ARG A 434 5.03 11.27 -33.59
C ARG A 434 5.26 12.28 -32.45
N PHE A 435 6.50 12.79 -32.34
CA PHE A 435 6.95 13.55 -31.18
C PHE A 435 6.20 14.87 -30.96
N GLU A 436 5.79 15.57 -32.03
CA GLU A 436 5.00 16.80 -31.92
C GLU A 436 3.59 16.50 -31.35
N GLU A 437 2.92 15.49 -31.90
CA GLU A 437 1.61 15.05 -31.44
C GLU A 437 1.67 14.58 -29.98
N ALA A 438 2.73 13.85 -29.61
CA ALA A 438 2.98 13.44 -28.23
C ALA A 438 3.15 14.64 -27.27
N ALA A 439 3.82 15.70 -27.72
CA ALA A 439 4.00 16.91 -26.93
C ALA A 439 2.65 17.65 -26.72
N GLU A 440 1.80 17.72 -27.75
CA GLU A 440 0.48 18.33 -27.65
C GLU A 440 -0.41 17.60 -26.66
N HIS A 441 -0.49 16.28 -26.75
CA HIS A 441 -1.25 15.46 -25.79
C HIS A 441 -0.72 15.58 -24.36
N LEU A 442 0.60 15.55 -24.18
CA LEU A 442 1.22 15.70 -22.85
C LEU A 442 0.96 17.10 -22.26
N GLN A 443 0.93 18.12 -23.10
CA GLN A 443 0.57 19.48 -22.68
C GLN A 443 -0.89 19.55 -22.22
N ALA A 444 -1.83 18.96 -22.94
CA ALA A 444 -3.25 18.89 -22.58
C ALA A 444 -3.42 18.19 -21.22
N TYR A 445 -2.79 17.02 -21.02
CA TYR A 445 -2.77 16.30 -19.76
C TYR A 445 -2.26 17.15 -18.59
N THR A 446 -1.07 17.73 -18.75
CA THR A 446 -0.45 18.52 -17.67
C THR A 446 -1.20 19.81 -17.35
N GLN A 447 -1.87 20.40 -18.33
CA GLN A 447 -2.68 21.59 -18.14
C GLN A 447 -3.92 21.28 -17.27
N TYR A 448 -4.57 20.14 -17.49
CA TYR A 448 -5.71 19.70 -16.71
C TYR A 448 -5.30 19.29 -15.29
N PHE A 449 -4.23 18.53 -15.13
CA PHE A 449 -3.75 18.03 -13.84
C PHE A 449 -2.70 18.93 -13.17
N SER A 450 -2.67 20.22 -13.49
CA SER A 450 -1.63 21.17 -13.02
C SER A 450 -1.47 21.27 -11.49
N GLN A 451 -2.50 20.87 -10.73
CA GLN A 451 -2.48 20.86 -9.26
C GLN A 451 -2.11 19.51 -8.65
N SER A 452 -1.90 18.47 -9.45
CA SER A 452 -1.56 17.13 -8.99
C SER A 452 -0.05 16.89 -9.07
N HIS A 453 0.64 16.82 -7.95
CA HIS A 453 2.08 16.52 -7.91
C HIS A 453 2.43 15.18 -8.57
N THR A 454 1.62 14.15 -8.35
CA THR A 454 1.85 12.81 -8.92
C THR A 454 1.72 12.81 -10.44
N ALA A 455 0.70 13.47 -10.98
CA ALA A 455 0.49 13.56 -12.42
C ALA A 455 1.59 14.37 -13.11
N THR A 456 2.05 15.46 -12.48
CA THR A 456 3.13 16.31 -13.00
C THR A 456 4.45 15.54 -13.06
N HIS A 457 4.80 14.78 -12.02
CA HIS A 457 6.04 14.01 -11.99
C HIS A 457 6.05 12.90 -13.05
N LYS A 458 4.95 12.15 -13.21
CA LYS A 458 4.79 11.14 -14.25
C LYS A 458 4.99 11.72 -15.65
N ALA A 459 4.48 12.94 -15.87
CA ALA A 459 4.60 13.66 -17.13
C ALA A 459 6.02 14.21 -17.41
N ASP A 460 6.80 14.55 -16.38
CA ASP A 460 8.10 15.20 -16.54
C ASP A 460 9.14 14.32 -17.24
N ASP A 461 9.17 13.02 -16.94
CA ASP A 461 10.10 12.10 -17.57
C ASP A 461 9.76 11.88 -19.05
N LEU A 462 8.47 11.74 -19.38
CA LEU A 462 8.04 11.65 -20.77
C LEU A 462 8.30 12.96 -21.52
N ARG A 463 8.10 14.11 -20.89
CA ARG A 463 8.40 15.44 -21.46
C ARG A 463 9.87 15.58 -21.84
N LYS A 464 10.80 15.18 -20.95
CA LYS A 464 12.24 15.19 -21.22
C LYS A 464 12.60 14.34 -22.43
N LEU A 465 11.99 13.16 -22.56
CA LEU A 465 12.21 12.27 -23.69
C LEU A 465 11.64 12.85 -24.99
N ILE A 466 10.42 13.36 -24.98
CA ILE A 466 9.82 14.01 -26.14
C ILE A 466 10.69 15.17 -26.60
N GLU A 467 11.13 16.03 -25.68
CA GLU A 467 11.95 17.20 -26.01
C GLU A 467 13.31 16.81 -26.56
N CYS A 468 13.93 15.74 -26.04
CA CYS A 468 15.17 15.18 -26.54
C CYS A 468 15.10 14.87 -28.05
N PHE A 469 14.02 14.23 -28.51
CA PHE A 469 13.84 13.91 -29.92
C PHE A 469 13.34 15.10 -30.78
N ARG A 470 12.55 16.02 -30.23
CA ARG A 470 12.11 17.24 -30.92
C ARG A 470 13.26 18.19 -31.19
N THR A 471 14.18 18.33 -30.24
CA THR A 471 15.34 19.24 -30.36
C THR A 471 16.57 18.58 -30.94
N HIS A 472 16.51 17.31 -31.29
CA HIS A 472 17.66 16.51 -31.75
C HIS A 472 18.85 16.55 -30.78
N THR A 473 18.55 16.62 -29.47
CA THR A 473 19.54 16.71 -28.40
C THR A 473 19.42 15.50 -27.48
N PRO A 474 20.37 14.55 -27.52
CA PRO A 474 20.33 13.37 -26.65
C PRO A 474 20.38 13.76 -25.16
N LEU A 475 19.69 13.01 -24.34
CA LEU A 475 19.81 13.10 -22.89
C LEU A 475 21.22 12.65 -22.51
N GLU A 476 21.93 13.40 -21.68
CA GLU A 476 23.31 13.22 -21.20
C GLU A 476 24.20 12.19 -21.92
N GLU A 477 25.35 12.65 -22.43
CA GLU A 477 26.30 11.86 -23.16
C GLU A 477 27.05 10.85 -22.28
N ILE A 478 26.48 9.67 -22.02
CA ILE A 478 27.29 8.51 -21.69
C ILE A 478 27.60 7.78 -23.00
N LEU A 479 28.72 8.13 -23.60
CA LEU A 479 29.23 7.49 -24.81
C LEU A 479 29.70 6.06 -24.51
N ARG A 480 28.79 5.10 -24.47
CA ARG A 480 29.10 3.68 -24.63
C ARG A 480 28.93 3.35 -26.12
N GLU A 481 30.04 3.34 -26.86
CA GLU A 481 30.00 3.20 -28.32
C GLU A 481 29.47 1.84 -28.81
N HIS A 482 29.56 0.76 -28.03
CA HIS A 482 29.14 -0.58 -28.45
C HIS A 482 28.58 -1.42 -27.29
N PRO A 483 27.29 -1.26 -26.90
CA PRO A 483 26.72 -2.02 -25.81
C PRO A 483 26.50 -3.52 -26.09
N PHE A 484 26.44 -3.92 -27.37
CA PHE A 484 26.30 -5.32 -27.77
C PHE A 484 27.60 -5.84 -28.40
N ILE A 485 28.39 -6.57 -27.61
CA ILE A 485 29.60 -7.23 -28.09
C ILE A 485 29.18 -8.45 -28.93
N GLY A 486 29.59 -8.48 -30.20
CA GLY A 486 29.37 -9.62 -31.09
C GLY A 486 28.31 -9.43 -32.17
N LEU A 487 27.44 -8.40 -32.09
CA LEU A 487 26.57 -8.03 -33.19
C LEU A 487 27.35 -7.17 -34.19
N THR A 488 27.82 -7.78 -35.25
CA THR A 488 28.58 -7.11 -36.32
C THR A 488 27.86 -7.23 -37.66
N TRP A 489 28.10 -6.25 -38.54
CA TRP A 489 27.60 -6.29 -39.91
C TRP A 489 28.11 -7.52 -40.63
N THR A 490 27.21 -8.27 -41.28
CA THR A 490 27.56 -9.46 -42.04
C THR A 490 27.20 -9.32 -43.53
N LYS A 491 27.89 -10.08 -44.39
CA LYS A 491 27.52 -10.15 -45.81
C LYS A 491 26.10 -10.71 -45.98
N GLN A 492 25.67 -11.61 -45.10
CA GLN A 492 24.32 -12.17 -45.11
C GLN A 492 23.28 -11.08 -44.88
N THR A 493 23.52 -10.16 -43.94
CA THR A 493 22.70 -8.98 -43.66
C THR A 493 22.58 -8.10 -44.91
N GLU A 494 23.71 -7.80 -45.55
CA GLU A 494 23.74 -6.99 -46.79
C GLU A 494 22.98 -7.65 -47.95
N ASP A 495 23.21 -8.95 -48.20
CA ASP A 495 22.53 -9.69 -49.25
C ASP A 495 21.01 -9.76 -49.04
N ALA A 496 20.56 -9.87 -47.81
CA ALA A 496 19.14 -9.88 -47.47
C ALA A 496 18.48 -8.50 -47.71
N LEU A 497 19.14 -7.39 -47.31
CA LEU A 497 18.64 -6.03 -47.60
C LEU A 497 18.58 -5.75 -49.10
N ARG A 498 19.64 -6.10 -49.87
CA ARG A 498 19.67 -5.96 -51.33
C ARG A 498 18.56 -6.79 -52.01
N LYS A 499 18.24 -7.97 -51.46
CA LYS A 499 17.15 -8.80 -51.94
C LYS A 499 15.79 -8.16 -51.63
N ALA A 500 15.63 -7.53 -50.46
CA ALA A 500 14.43 -6.77 -50.12
C ALA A 500 14.24 -5.53 -51.00
N GLN A 501 15.31 -4.79 -51.35
CA GLN A 501 15.27 -3.67 -52.31
C GLN A 501 14.77 -4.09 -53.70
N ALA A 502 15.09 -5.31 -54.12
CA ALA A 502 14.65 -5.85 -55.40
C ALA A 502 13.24 -6.45 -55.37
N SER A 503 12.57 -6.38 -54.24
CA SER A 503 11.23 -6.97 -54.00
C SER A 503 10.21 -5.88 -53.85
N ASP A 504 8.99 -6.08 -54.38
CA ASP A 504 7.84 -5.21 -54.12
C ASP A 504 7.23 -5.45 -52.74
N LYS A 505 7.79 -6.39 -51.95
CA LYS A 505 7.33 -6.72 -50.60
C LYS A 505 8.01 -5.84 -49.59
N GLY A 506 7.22 -5.42 -48.56
CA GLY A 506 7.79 -4.72 -47.42
C GLY A 506 8.80 -5.57 -46.63
N LEU A 507 9.65 -4.90 -45.91
CA LEU A 507 10.63 -5.50 -45.03
C LEU A 507 10.28 -5.17 -43.57
N TYR A 508 10.28 -6.19 -42.70
CA TYR A 508 10.28 -6.00 -41.28
C TYR A 508 11.71 -5.90 -40.75
N LEU A 509 11.95 -4.90 -39.88
CA LEU A 509 13.25 -4.74 -39.21
C LEU A 509 13.10 -4.89 -37.70
N GLY A 510 13.73 -5.92 -37.15
CA GLY A 510 13.89 -6.13 -35.73
C GLY A 510 15.05 -5.33 -35.12
N ILE A 511 15.18 -5.40 -33.81
CA ILE A 511 16.15 -4.61 -33.05
C ILE A 511 17.61 -4.90 -33.44
N ASP A 512 17.94 -6.16 -33.68
CA ASP A 512 19.29 -6.61 -34.02
C ASP A 512 19.71 -6.09 -35.39
N ALA A 513 18.80 -6.14 -36.37
CA ALA A 513 19.05 -5.60 -37.71
C ALA A 513 19.23 -4.08 -37.68
N LEU A 514 18.36 -3.36 -36.96
CA LEU A 514 18.47 -1.91 -36.80
C LEU A 514 19.78 -1.48 -36.14
N TYR A 515 20.21 -2.20 -35.10
CA TYR A 515 21.51 -1.98 -34.47
C TYR A 515 22.68 -2.21 -35.43
N GLN A 516 22.67 -3.32 -36.18
CA GLN A 516 23.72 -3.64 -37.17
C GLN A 516 23.77 -2.58 -38.28
N ILE A 517 22.63 -2.11 -38.78
CA ILE A 517 22.53 -1.06 -39.80
C ILE A 517 23.16 0.24 -39.29
N GLU A 518 22.90 0.64 -38.06
CA GLU A 518 23.46 1.87 -37.50
C GLU A 518 24.95 1.77 -37.27
N ILE A 519 25.48 0.70 -36.66
CA ILE A 519 26.92 0.57 -36.42
C ILE A 519 27.72 0.47 -37.74
N ALA A 520 27.13 -0.15 -38.77
CA ALA A 520 27.76 -0.25 -40.09
C ALA A 520 27.53 0.99 -40.97
N GLN A 521 26.70 1.95 -40.52
CA GLN A 521 26.29 3.15 -41.27
C GLN A 521 25.71 2.82 -42.65
N LYS A 522 24.86 1.79 -42.74
CA LYS A 522 24.28 1.24 -43.99
C LYS A 522 22.83 1.64 -44.23
N TRP A 523 22.42 2.82 -43.75
CA TRP A 523 21.07 3.33 -43.93
C TRP A 523 20.68 3.60 -45.38
N ASP A 524 21.65 3.83 -46.25
CA ASP A 524 21.45 3.92 -47.69
C ASP A 524 20.80 2.68 -48.31
N LEU A 525 21.13 1.49 -47.79
CA LEU A 525 20.52 0.23 -48.23
C LEU A 525 19.06 0.11 -47.81
N VAL A 526 18.67 0.79 -46.74
CA VAL A 526 17.31 0.74 -46.15
C VAL A 526 16.41 1.82 -46.76
N ALA A 527 16.99 2.97 -47.12
CA ALA A 527 16.23 4.12 -47.66
C ALA A 527 15.52 3.80 -49.00
N ASP A 528 16.10 2.90 -49.81
CA ASP A 528 15.54 2.52 -51.12
C ASP A 528 14.52 1.40 -51.07
N ILE A 529 14.23 0.83 -49.89
CA ILE A 529 13.18 -0.18 -49.71
C ILE A 529 11.79 0.51 -49.77
N PRO A 530 10.81 -0.01 -50.53
CA PRO A 530 9.55 0.66 -50.73
C PRO A 530 8.79 0.98 -49.43
N PHE A 531 8.76 0.06 -48.51
CA PHE A 531 8.23 0.28 -47.16
C PHE A 531 8.89 -0.68 -46.16
N ILE A 532 9.06 -0.18 -44.94
CA ILE A 532 9.68 -0.86 -43.82
C ILE A 532 8.69 -0.86 -42.68
N THR A 533 8.37 -2.05 -42.17
CA THR A 533 7.55 -2.17 -40.98
C THR A 533 8.42 -2.38 -39.74
N VAL A 534 8.15 -1.61 -38.71
CA VAL A 534 8.74 -1.76 -37.38
C VAL A 534 7.59 -1.87 -36.38
N ILE A 535 7.64 -2.86 -35.50
CA ILE A 535 6.62 -2.98 -34.46
C ILE A 535 6.84 -1.96 -33.34
N PRO A 536 5.78 -1.40 -32.74
CA PRO A 536 5.90 -0.41 -31.67
C PRO A 536 6.76 -0.90 -30.50
N LEU A 537 6.69 -2.18 -30.18
CA LEU A 537 7.47 -2.77 -29.08
C LEU A 537 8.98 -2.76 -29.35
N THR A 538 9.41 -2.80 -30.61
CA THR A 538 10.82 -2.58 -30.99
C THR A 538 11.27 -1.17 -30.65
N ILE A 539 10.43 -0.16 -30.90
CA ILE A 539 10.71 1.23 -30.50
C ILE A 539 10.79 1.36 -28.98
N THR A 540 9.83 0.77 -28.26
CA THR A 540 9.84 0.72 -26.79
C THR A 540 11.17 0.17 -26.28
N ARG A 541 11.61 -0.96 -26.83
CA ARG A 541 12.84 -1.62 -26.41
C ARG A 541 14.09 -0.81 -26.73
N LEU A 542 14.14 -0.14 -27.87
CA LEU A 542 15.23 0.79 -28.21
C LEU A 542 15.30 1.96 -27.22
N MET A 543 14.15 2.51 -26.83
CA MET A 543 14.07 3.59 -25.83
C MET A 543 14.52 3.14 -24.44
N GLU A 544 14.10 1.94 -24.01
CA GLU A 544 14.56 1.34 -22.75
C GLU A 544 16.08 1.14 -22.76
N LEU A 545 16.61 0.53 -23.81
CA LEU A 545 18.06 0.33 -23.97
C LEU A 545 18.82 1.66 -23.96
N TYR A 546 18.28 2.71 -24.58
CA TYR A 546 18.87 4.04 -24.51
C TYR A 546 18.87 4.59 -23.08
N LYS A 547 17.76 4.51 -22.37
CA LYS A 547 17.65 4.96 -20.97
C LYS A 547 18.59 4.19 -20.04
N ASP A 548 18.60 2.87 -20.16
CA ASP A 548 19.35 2.00 -19.24
C ASP A 548 20.87 2.05 -19.46
N THR A 549 21.29 2.23 -20.70
CA THR A 549 22.72 2.17 -21.06
C THR A 549 23.34 3.53 -21.36
N GLY A 550 22.52 4.54 -21.67
CA GLY A 550 23.00 5.84 -22.18
C GLY A 550 23.66 5.74 -23.56
N ALA A 551 23.51 4.60 -24.27
CA ALA A 551 24.20 4.38 -25.53
C ALA A 551 23.54 5.14 -26.70
N VAL A 552 24.21 6.14 -27.20
CA VAL A 552 23.74 7.04 -28.27
C VAL A 552 23.37 6.30 -29.58
N VAL A 553 23.89 5.09 -29.79
CA VAL A 553 23.51 4.26 -30.93
C VAL A 553 21.99 4.02 -31.00
N PHE A 554 21.33 3.75 -29.87
CA PHE A 554 19.90 3.52 -29.86
C PHE A 554 19.12 4.80 -30.14
N TYR A 555 19.57 5.93 -29.60
CA TYR A 555 19.00 7.23 -29.91
C TYR A 555 19.07 7.52 -31.42
N ARG A 556 20.23 7.30 -32.05
CA ARG A 556 20.43 7.51 -33.51
C ARG A 556 19.53 6.62 -34.34
N VAL A 557 19.33 5.37 -33.94
CA VAL A 557 18.40 4.46 -34.62
C VAL A 557 17.00 5.06 -34.65
N ILE A 558 16.51 5.52 -33.48
CA ILE A 558 15.17 6.11 -33.34
C ILE A 558 15.07 7.39 -34.22
N GLU A 559 16.06 8.27 -34.18
CA GLU A 559 16.07 9.48 -35.02
C GLU A 559 16.06 9.14 -36.52
N ARG A 560 16.83 8.13 -36.94
CA ARG A 560 16.83 7.69 -38.34
C ARG A 560 15.47 7.16 -38.76
N LEU A 561 14.87 6.30 -37.95
CA LEU A 561 13.52 5.78 -38.22
C LEU A 561 12.48 6.90 -38.29
N ALA A 562 12.54 7.87 -37.40
CA ALA A 562 11.61 9.01 -37.38
C ALA A 562 11.78 9.92 -38.64
N ALA A 563 12.99 10.03 -39.16
CA ALA A 563 13.28 10.85 -40.36
C ALA A 563 12.92 10.15 -41.68
N MET A 564 12.70 8.83 -41.68
CA MET A 564 12.45 8.05 -42.90
C MET A 564 10.94 8.03 -43.22
N LYS A 565 10.60 8.36 -44.49
CA LYS A 565 9.19 8.39 -44.94
C LYS A 565 8.61 7.04 -45.30
N ASN A 566 9.45 6.04 -45.51
CA ASN A 566 9.07 4.67 -45.87
C ASN A 566 8.96 3.75 -44.66
N VAL A 567 9.09 4.27 -43.44
CA VAL A 567 8.90 3.52 -42.19
C VAL A 567 7.46 3.59 -41.74
N ILE A 568 6.90 2.45 -41.45
CA ILE A 568 5.56 2.27 -40.88
C ILE A 568 5.71 1.62 -39.51
N ILE A 569 5.21 2.27 -38.48
CA ILE A 569 5.14 1.70 -37.13
C ILE A 569 3.75 1.08 -36.98
N GLN A 570 3.68 -0.25 -36.93
CA GLN A 570 2.42 -0.99 -36.94
C GLN A 570 2.49 -2.25 -36.08
N SER A 571 1.42 -2.49 -35.33
CA SER A 571 1.17 -3.75 -34.60
C SER A 571 0.53 -4.80 -35.50
N PRO A 572 0.76 -6.11 -35.22
CA PRO A 572 -0.01 -7.18 -35.86
C PRO A 572 -1.48 -7.17 -35.38
N ASP A 573 -2.28 -8.06 -35.94
CA ASP A 573 -3.62 -8.32 -35.42
C ASP A 573 -3.55 -8.91 -34.01
N LEU A 574 -4.34 -8.38 -33.09
CA LEU A 574 -4.32 -8.81 -31.68
C LEU A 574 -4.69 -10.29 -31.51
N LYS A 575 -5.64 -10.80 -32.29
CA LYS A 575 -6.02 -12.21 -32.22
C LYS A 575 -4.91 -13.13 -32.67
N LEU A 576 -4.16 -12.72 -33.69
CA LEU A 576 -2.96 -13.46 -34.13
C LEU A 576 -1.86 -13.43 -33.06
N TYR A 577 -1.65 -12.29 -32.42
CA TYR A 577 -0.71 -12.19 -31.30
C TYR A 577 -1.09 -13.11 -30.15
N LEU A 578 -2.35 -13.09 -29.70
CA LEU A 578 -2.84 -13.96 -28.64
C LEU A 578 -2.75 -15.45 -29.01
N ALA A 579 -2.94 -15.79 -30.30
CA ALA A 579 -2.73 -17.15 -30.79
C ALA A 579 -1.25 -17.56 -30.73
N MET A 580 -0.32 -16.64 -31.01
CA MET A 580 1.12 -16.87 -30.87
C MET A 580 1.54 -16.99 -29.42
N ASP A 581 0.92 -16.22 -28.51
CA ASP A 581 1.15 -16.33 -27.09
C ASP A 581 0.79 -17.71 -26.53
N ILE A 582 -0.35 -18.27 -26.94
CA ILE A 582 -0.75 -19.63 -26.59
C ILE A 582 0.19 -20.69 -27.20
N LYS A 583 0.63 -20.48 -28.44
CA LYS A 583 1.45 -21.45 -29.18
C LYS A 583 2.90 -21.48 -28.71
N TYR A 584 3.42 -20.34 -28.28
CA TYR A 584 4.82 -20.14 -27.90
C TYR A 584 4.92 -19.38 -26.56
N PRO A 585 4.43 -19.97 -25.45
CA PRO A 585 4.37 -19.25 -24.17
C PRO A 585 5.73 -18.79 -23.66
N GLU A 586 6.80 -19.52 -23.99
CA GLU A 586 8.17 -19.24 -23.54
C GLU A 586 8.89 -18.12 -24.33
N LEU A 587 8.34 -17.70 -25.48
CA LEU A 587 8.97 -16.64 -26.26
C LEU A 587 8.72 -15.26 -25.65
N PRO A 588 9.70 -14.35 -25.68
CA PRO A 588 9.51 -12.95 -25.31
C PRO A 588 8.40 -12.28 -26.13
N PRO A 589 7.69 -11.27 -25.57
CA PRO A 589 6.57 -10.60 -26.23
C PRO A 589 6.87 -10.05 -27.61
N HIS A 590 8.04 -9.45 -27.81
CA HIS A 590 8.43 -8.91 -29.12
C HIS A 590 8.57 -10.00 -30.20
N TYR A 591 9.12 -11.17 -29.88
CA TYR A 591 9.17 -12.28 -30.85
C TYR A 591 7.79 -12.86 -31.16
N LYS A 592 6.88 -12.90 -30.20
CA LYS A 592 5.47 -13.30 -30.43
C LYS A 592 4.79 -12.33 -31.39
N MET A 593 5.06 -11.03 -31.20
CA MET A 593 4.53 -9.97 -32.07
C MET A 593 5.10 -10.07 -33.51
N GLU A 594 6.39 -10.35 -33.63
CA GLU A 594 7.04 -10.62 -34.92
C GLU A 594 6.41 -11.82 -35.63
N GLN A 595 6.22 -12.94 -34.91
CA GLN A 595 5.58 -14.13 -35.47
C GLN A 595 4.13 -13.89 -35.90
N ALA A 596 3.39 -13.08 -35.17
CA ALA A 596 2.04 -12.68 -35.53
C ALA A 596 2.03 -11.82 -36.80
N LEU A 597 2.93 -10.88 -36.93
CA LEU A 597 3.09 -10.04 -38.13
C LEU A 597 3.47 -10.87 -39.36
N MET A 598 4.40 -11.83 -39.20
CA MET A 598 4.76 -12.76 -40.28
C MET A 598 3.55 -13.56 -40.76
N ALA A 599 2.73 -14.04 -39.83
CA ALA A 599 1.55 -14.83 -40.16
C ALA A 599 0.48 -13.99 -40.88
N GLN A 600 0.40 -12.70 -40.60
CA GLN A 600 -0.55 -11.77 -41.19
C GLN A 600 -0.17 -11.38 -42.61
N GLU A 601 1.07 -10.99 -42.86
CA GLU A 601 1.46 -10.30 -44.10
C GLU A 601 2.34 -11.16 -45.02
N GLY A 602 2.81 -12.32 -44.56
CA GLY A 602 3.79 -13.12 -45.30
C GLY A 602 5.11 -12.39 -45.53
N THR A 603 5.41 -11.44 -44.64
CA THR A 603 6.54 -10.49 -44.73
C THR A 603 7.86 -11.18 -44.37
N TYR A 604 8.96 -10.80 -45.00
CA TYR A 604 10.28 -11.27 -44.59
C TYR A 604 10.72 -10.54 -43.33
N ILE A 605 11.09 -11.29 -42.31
CA ILE A 605 11.72 -10.77 -41.10
C ILE A 605 13.22 -10.83 -41.25
N PHE A 606 13.84 -9.77 -40.78
CA PHE A 606 15.28 -9.64 -40.75
C PHE A 606 15.75 -9.17 -39.39
#